data_f96770893682ff2f866062f711ad44ed
#
_entry.id   f96770893682ff2f866062f711ad44ed
#
_cell.length_a   1.000
_cell.length_b   1.000
_cell.length_c   1.000
_cell.angle_alpha   90.00
_cell.angle_beta   90.00
_cell.angle_gamma   90.00
#
_symmetry.space_group_name_H-M   'P 1'
#
loop_
_entity.id
_entity.type
_entity.pdbx_description
1 polymer ?
#
loop_
_entity_poly.entity_id
_entity_poly.type
_entity_poly.pdbx_seq_one_letter_code
_entity_poly.pdbx_strand_id
1 'polypeptide(L)'
;MRQTKSPRSGATIFIFVTVLIDMMTFGMIGPVLPKLIASFVGNNYAFAAEIIGLFATVWALMQFFCSPLLGMLSDRVGRRPVILISNAVGVLDYAIMALAPNLWWLFAGRVLSGIATANMATAGAYIADVTPAEKRASAFGLIGSAFGLGFVLGPAIGGLVGMINPRLAFWAAAAFALINTLYGIFVLPESLAHERRTKRLEWKRANPIGSLRLLRSHHELWGLTWVNLITYIGHEVLPNVWVIYCIAAFGWSTGSIGLTLALVGTIAAINQATMIRPVVARLGERRTLLASLVVAALGLALMGTNNGLVFLIAAV
;
A
#
# COMPACT_ATOMS: atom_id res chain seq x y z
N MET A 1 6.08 33.34 27.86
CA MET A 1 5.03 32.33 27.54
C MET A 1 4.58 32.51 26.10
N ARG A 2 5.12 31.72 25.16
CA ARG A 2 4.65 31.70 23.77
C ARG A 2 3.47 30.72 23.68
N GLN A 3 2.31 31.25 23.37
CA GLN A 3 1.10 30.46 23.10
C GLN A 3 1.43 29.38 22.06
N THR A 4 1.40 28.12 22.45
CA THR A 4 1.39 26.98 21.55
C THR A 4 0.09 27.05 20.78
N LYS A 5 0.17 27.41 19.47
CA LYS A 5 -0.96 27.34 18.56
C LYS A 5 -1.57 25.95 18.67
N SER A 6 -2.89 25.90 18.90
CA SER A 6 -3.69 24.67 18.95
C SER A 6 -3.34 23.72 17.77
N PRO A 7 -3.29 22.40 17.99
CA PRO A 7 -3.03 21.47 16.92
C PRO A 7 -4.06 21.72 15.81
N ARG A 8 -3.59 21.98 14.60
CA ARG A 8 -4.46 22.20 13.45
C ARG A 8 -5.19 20.88 13.15
N SER A 9 -6.39 20.72 13.67
CA SER A 9 -7.28 19.57 13.40
C SER A 9 -7.45 19.35 11.88
N GLY A 10 -7.34 20.41 11.08
CA GLY A 10 -7.31 20.35 9.64
C GLY A 10 -6.13 19.55 9.03
N ALA A 11 -4.95 19.54 9.66
CA ALA A 11 -3.78 18.86 9.12
C ALA A 11 -3.93 17.32 9.12
N THR A 12 -4.60 16.75 10.13
CA THR A 12 -4.83 15.31 10.23
C THR A 12 -5.88 14.83 9.21
N ILE A 13 -6.96 15.59 9.04
CA ILE A 13 -7.98 15.30 8.02
C ILE A 13 -7.35 15.38 6.63
N PHE A 14 -6.47 16.35 6.46
CA PHE A 14 -5.79 16.57 5.21
C PHE A 14 -4.92 15.37 4.79
N ILE A 15 -4.04 14.90 5.66
CA ILE A 15 -3.19 13.73 5.37
C ILE A 15 -4.03 12.44 5.20
N PHE A 16 -5.17 12.35 5.90
CA PHE A 16 -6.15 11.27 5.70
C PHE A 16 -6.65 11.22 4.25
N VAL A 17 -7.08 12.37 3.71
CA VAL A 17 -7.57 12.46 2.32
C VAL A 17 -6.47 12.11 1.32
N THR A 18 -5.26 12.61 1.54
CA THR A 18 -4.09 12.30 0.70
C THR A 18 -3.81 10.81 0.69
N VAL A 19 -3.70 10.16 1.86
CA VAL A 19 -3.43 8.72 1.97
C VAL A 19 -4.58 7.90 1.41
N LEU A 20 -5.82 8.32 1.62
CA LEU A 20 -7.00 7.65 1.05
C LEU A 20 -6.93 7.62 -0.49
N ILE A 21 -6.65 8.77 -1.11
CA ILE A 21 -6.54 8.87 -2.58
C ILE A 21 -5.34 8.05 -3.07
N ASP A 22 -4.19 8.10 -2.40
CA ASP A 22 -3.01 7.31 -2.75
C ASP A 22 -3.30 5.81 -2.72
N MET A 23 -3.96 5.32 -1.67
CA MET A 23 -4.32 3.91 -1.55
C MET A 23 -5.41 3.49 -2.53
N MET A 24 -6.35 4.38 -2.81
CA MET A 24 -7.38 4.15 -3.83
C MET A 24 -6.75 4.04 -5.22
N THR A 25 -5.86 4.94 -5.61
CA THR A 25 -5.18 4.88 -6.92
C THR A 25 -4.31 3.64 -7.05
N PHE A 26 -3.57 3.27 -6.00
CA PHE A 26 -2.82 2.02 -5.96
C PHE A 26 -3.73 0.79 -6.13
N GLY A 27 -4.85 0.75 -5.39
CA GLY A 27 -5.83 -0.34 -5.47
C GLY A 27 -6.51 -0.48 -6.83
N MET A 28 -6.74 0.65 -7.55
CA MET A 28 -7.36 0.64 -8.89
C MET A 28 -6.57 -0.18 -9.91
N ILE A 29 -5.25 -0.25 -9.75
CA ILE A 29 -4.36 -0.94 -10.68
C ILE A 29 -4.39 -2.45 -10.46
N GLY A 30 -4.63 -2.90 -9.23
CA GLY A 30 -4.60 -4.31 -8.85
C GLY A 30 -5.35 -5.24 -9.80
N PRO A 31 -6.64 -5.05 -10.09
CA PRO A 31 -7.42 -5.93 -10.97
C PRO A 31 -7.07 -5.80 -12.46
N VAL A 32 -6.38 -4.72 -12.86
CA VAL A 32 -6.22 -4.35 -14.28
C VAL A 32 -4.82 -4.64 -14.81
N LEU A 33 -3.78 -4.40 -14.02
CA LEU A 33 -2.39 -4.59 -14.43
C LEU A 33 -2.09 -6.02 -14.89
N PRO A 34 -2.53 -7.09 -14.19
CA PRO A 34 -2.30 -8.45 -14.63
C PRO A 34 -2.93 -8.75 -15.99
N LYS A 35 -4.13 -8.22 -16.25
CA LYS A 35 -4.80 -8.36 -17.54
C LYS A 35 -4.04 -7.64 -18.65
N LEU A 36 -3.53 -6.45 -18.39
CA LEU A 36 -2.74 -5.71 -19.37
C LEU A 36 -1.41 -6.43 -19.67
N ILE A 37 -0.73 -6.97 -18.65
CA ILE A 37 0.48 -7.78 -18.83
C ILE A 37 0.18 -9.01 -19.68
N ALA A 38 -0.90 -9.76 -19.37
CA ALA A 38 -1.30 -10.94 -20.13
C ALA A 38 -1.53 -10.63 -21.61
N SER A 39 -2.12 -9.46 -21.92
CA SER A 39 -2.35 -9.05 -23.31
C SER A 39 -1.06 -8.84 -24.11
N PHE A 40 0.06 -8.46 -23.47
CA PHE A 40 1.37 -8.29 -24.12
C PHE A 40 2.12 -9.61 -24.34
N VAL A 41 1.71 -10.68 -23.65
CA VAL A 41 2.35 -12.01 -23.75
C VAL A 41 1.43 -13.05 -24.42
N GLY A 42 0.52 -12.60 -25.28
CA GLY A 42 -0.39 -13.48 -26.02
C GLY A 42 -1.37 -14.26 -25.15
N ASN A 43 -1.77 -13.69 -24.00
CA ASN A 43 -2.63 -14.30 -22.97
C ASN A 43 -2.07 -15.59 -22.36
N ASN A 44 -0.74 -15.75 -22.38
CA ASN A 44 -0.08 -16.80 -21.61
C ASN A 44 -0.08 -16.42 -20.11
N TYR A 45 -1.05 -16.92 -19.36
CA TYR A 45 -1.22 -16.57 -17.96
C TYR A 45 -0.08 -17.07 -17.05
N ALA A 46 0.57 -18.19 -17.38
CA ALA A 46 1.72 -18.67 -16.62
C ALA A 46 2.90 -17.70 -16.74
N PHE A 47 3.24 -17.31 -17.97
CA PHE A 47 4.30 -16.33 -18.21
C PHE A 47 3.93 -14.93 -17.69
N ALA A 48 2.66 -14.53 -17.78
CA ALA A 48 2.19 -13.29 -17.19
C ALA A 48 2.38 -13.26 -15.65
N ALA A 49 2.15 -14.40 -14.96
CA ALA A 49 2.37 -14.50 -13.51
C ALA A 49 3.85 -14.32 -13.14
N GLU A 50 4.78 -14.84 -13.92
CA GLU A 50 6.23 -14.64 -13.72
C GLU A 50 6.59 -13.15 -13.83
N ILE A 51 6.06 -12.45 -14.85
CA ILE A 51 6.29 -11.01 -15.06
C ILE A 51 5.67 -10.20 -13.92
N ILE A 52 4.48 -10.55 -13.44
CA ILE A 52 3.84 -9.90 -12.29
C ILE A 52 4.72 -10.05 -11.06
N GLY A 53 5.25 -11.24 -10.79
CA GLY A 53 6.18 -11.49 -9.69
C GLY A 53 7.46 -10.64 -9.81
N LEU A 54 8.03 -10.54 -11.02
CA LEU A 54 9.19 -9.68 -11.29
C LEU A 54 8.86 -8.20 -11.02
N PHE A 55 7.72 -7.72 -11.49
CA PHE A 55 7.29 -6.33 -11.31
C PHE A 55 7.02 -6.00 -9.84
N ALA A 56 6.41 -6.92 -9.09
CA ALA A 56 6.22 -6.78 -7.65
C ALA A 56 7.57 -6.72 -6.91
N THR A 57 8.52 -7.58 -7.30
CA THR A 57 9.86 -7.61 -6.73
C THR A 57 10.60 -6.29 -6.97
N VAL A 58 10.58 -5.78 -8.20
CA VAL A 58 11.21 -4.50 -8.55
C VAL A 58 10.58 -3.34 -7.78
N TRP A 59 9.26 -3.31 -7.70
CA TRP A 59 8.53 -2.30 -6.92
C TRP A 59 8.94 -2.34 -5.44
N ALA A 60 8.98 -3.53 -4.83
CA ALA A 60 9.36 -3.71 -3.42
C ALA A 60 10.83 -3.33 -3.17
N LEU A 61 11.74 -3.67 -4.09
CA LEU A 61 13.15 -3.27 -4.00
C LEU A 61 13.32 -1.75 -4.08
N MET A 62 12.63 -1.09 -5.02
CA MET A 62 12.66 0.37 -5.11
C MET A 62 12.12 1.02 -3.85
N GLN A 63 11.01 0.52 -3.30
CA GLN A 63 10.45 1.01 -2.05
C GLN A 63 11.43 0.80 -0.88
N PHE A 64 12.05 -0.37 -0.77
CA PHE A 64 13.02 -0.69 0.29
C PHE A 64 14.23 0.25 0.29
N PHE A 65 14.81 0.52 -0.88
CA PHE A 65 15.98 1.39 -1.00
C PHE A 65 15.62 2.88 -0.93
N CYS A 66 14.49 3.28 -1.53
CA CYS A 66 14.11 4.68 -1.60
C CYS A 66 13.43 5.20 -0.33
N SER A 67 12.79 4.35 0.48
CA SER A 67 12.07 4.78 1.69
C SER A 67 12.99 5.49 2.71
N PRO A 68 14.16 4.95 3.08
CA PRO A 68 15.07 5.66 3.97
C PRO A 68 15.64 6.95 3.34
N LEU A 69 15.86 6.95 2.02
CA LEU A 69 16.36 8.13 1.29
C LEU A 69 15.32 9.25 1.29
N LEU A 70 14.05 8.93 0.98
CA LEU A 70 12.97 9.92 1.02
C LEU A 70 12.70 10.41 2.43
N GLY A 71 12.77 9.53 3.44
CA GLY A 71 12.69 9.91 4.85
C GLY A 71 13.77 10.94 5.21
N MET A 72 15.03 10.64 4.92
CA MET A 72 16.16 11.55 5.17
C MET A 72 16.04 12.86 4.37
N LEU A 73 15.60 12.80 3.12
CA LEU A 73 15.38 13.99 2.30
C LEU A 73 14.27 14.85 2.91
N SER A 74 13.21 14.24 3.39
CA SER A 74 12.09 14.95 4.03
C SER A 74 12.47 15.61 5.37
N ASP A 75 13.45 15.03 6.10
CA ASP A 75 14.02 15.64 7.30
C ASP A 75 14.83 16.91 6.98
N ARG A 76 15.36 17.02 5.77
CA ARG A 76 16.19 18.16 5.34
C ARG A 76 15.39 19.24 4.63
N VAL A 77 14.61 18.88 3.62
CA VAL A 77 13.89 19.87 2.78
C VAL A 77 12.52 20.23 3.33
N GLY A 78 11.98 19.39 4.22
CA GLY A 78 10.62 19.47 4.74
C GLY A 78 9.77 18.30 4.27
N ARG A 79 8.68 18.01 4.98
CA ARG A 79 7.78 16.88 4.68
C ARG A 79 6.95 17.16 3.42
N ARG A 80 6.39 18.36 3.34
CA ARG A 80 5.49 18.77 2.26
C ARG A 80 6.12 18.62 0.86
N PRO A 81 7.31 19.13 0.55
CA PRO A 81 7.91 19.00 -0.77
C PRO A 81 8.09 17.54 -1.20
N VAL A 82 8.51 16.67 -0.28
CA VAL A 82 8.74 15.25 -0.59
C VAL A 82 7.42 14.55 -0.90
N ILE A 83 6.36 14.78 -0.12
CA ILE A 83 5.02 14.23 -0.38
C ILE A 83 4.50 14.71 -1.75
N LEU A 84 4.60 15.99 -2.06
CA LEU A 84 4.12 16.55 -3.33
C LEU A 84 4.87 16.01 -4.54
N ILE A 85 6.20 15.90 -4.45
CA ILE A 85 7.01 15.33 -5.53
C ILE A 85 6.67 13.84 -5.72
N SER A 86 6.52 13.07 -4.66
CA SER A 86 6.14 11.67 -4.75
C SER A 86 4.76 11.50 -5.41
N ASN A 87 3.78 12.33 -5.05
CA ASN A 87 2.47 12.30 -5.68
C ASN A 87 2.54 12.68 -7.17
N ALA A 88 3.34 13.67 -7.53
CA ALA A 88 3.56 14.05 -8.93
C ALA A 88 4.25 12.93 -9.73
N VAL A 89 5.21 12.22 -9.14
CA VAL A 89 5.81 11.03 -9.73
C VAL A 89 4.77 9.93 -9.93
N GLY A 90 3.81 9.77 -9.00
CA GLY A 90 2.68 8.86 -9.16
C GLY A 90 1.80 9.21 -10.36
N VAL A 91 1.54 10.50 -10.62
CA VAL A 91 0.79 10.92 -11.83
C VAL A 91 1.52 10.48 -13.10
N LEU A 92 2.85 10.69 -13.17
CA LEU A 92 3.67 10.29 -14.31
C LEU A 92 3.70 8.76 -14.47
N ASP A 93 3.82 8.02 -13.38
CA ASP A 93 3.80 6.56 -13.37
C ASP A 93 2.52 6.02 -14.01
N TYR A 94 1.35 6.48 -13.52
CA TYR A 94 0.06 6.03 -14.04
C TYR A 94 -0.15 6.44 -15.51
N ALA A 95 0.29 7.64 -15.91
CA ALA A 95 0.22 8.08 -17.29
C ALA A 95 1.13 7.23 -18.22
N ILE A 96 2.34 6.90 -17.77
CA ILE A 96 3.26 6.01 -18.49
C ILE A 96 2.63 4.62 -18.67
N MET A 97 2.02 4.07 -17.62
CA MET A 97 1.36 2.76 -17.71
C MET A 97 0.12 2.79 -18.59
N ALA A 98 -0.66 3.88 -18.58
CA ALA A 98 -1.82 4.05 -19.46
C ALA A 98 -1.41 4.07 -20.95
N LEU A 99 -0.28 4.69 -21.26
CA LEU A 99 0.28 4.82 -22.62
C LEU A 99 1.17 3.65 -23.03
N ALA A 100 1.50 2.72 -22.13
CA ALA A 100 2.49 1.68 -22.35
C ALA A 100 2.22 0.88 -23.64
N PRO A 101 3.15 0.88 -24.62
CA PRO A 101 3.01 0.09 -25.84
C PRO A 101 3.56 -1.34 -25.67
N ASN A 102 4.33 -1.61 -24.61
CA ASN A 102 4.95 -2.89 -24.31
C ASN A 102 5.31 -3.02 -22.83
N LEU A 103 5.83 -4.20 -22.45
CA LEU A 103 6.19 -4.53 -21.08
C LEU A 103 7.30 -3.63 -20.48
N TRP A 104 8.21 -3.10 -21.29
CA TRP A 104 9.30 -2.25 -20.79
C TRP A 104 8.79 -0.93 -20.22
N TRP A 105 7.75 -0.38 -20.81
CA TRP A 105 7.09 0.82 -20.29
C TRP A 105 6.36 0.54 -18.99
N LEU A 106 5.69 -0.62 -18.88
CA LEU A 106 5.10 -1.05 -17.62
C LEU A 106 6.15 -1.30 -16.54
N PHE A 107 7.31 -1.86 -16.92
CA PHE A 107 8.44 -2.04 -16.02
C PHE A 107 8.98 -0.70 -15.50
N ALA A 108 9.17 0.28 -16.39
CA ALA A 108 9.58 1.64 -16.00
C ALA A 108 8.56 2.26 -15.03
N GLY A 109 7.26 2.07 -15.28
CA GLY A 109 6.21 2.46 -14.36
C GLY A 109 6.36 1.79 -12.99
N ARG A 110 6.64 0.48 -12.93
CA ARG A 110 6.85 -0.21 -11.63
C ARG A 110 8.04 0.33 -10.83
N VAL A 111 9.12 0.72 -11.51
CA VAL A 111 10.27 1.39 -10.88
C VAL A 111 9.85 2.74 -10.28
N LEU A 112 9.18 3.57 -11.07
CA LEU A 112 8.68 4.88 -10.61
C LEU A 112 7.67 4.75 -9.47
N SER A 113 6.75 3.80 -9.57
CA SER A 113 5.76 3.50 -8.55
C SER A 113 6.41 3.10 -7.21
N GLY A 114 7.45 2.25 -7.24
CA GLY A 114 8.20 1.88 -6.05
C GLY A 114 8.89 3.07 -5.37
N ILE A 115 9.43 4.00 -6.16
CA ILE A 115 10.02 5.24 -5.65
C ILE A 115 8.92 6.15 -5.06
N ALA A 116 7.81 6.35 -5.77
CA ALA A 116 6.71 7.21 -5.32
C ALA A 116 6.08 6.70 -4.03
N THR A 117 5.83 5.40 -3.92
CA THR A 117 5.16 4.78 -2.76
C THR A 117 6.05 4.81 -1.50
N ALA A 118 7.36 4.99 -1.64
CA ALA A 118 8.29 5.14 -0.52
C ALA A 118 8.01 6.39 0.36
N ASN A 119 7.09 7.28 -0.04
CA ASN A 119 6.68 8.46 0.71
C ASN A 119 5.86 8.14 1.98
N MET A 120 5.39 6.89 2.16
CA MET A 120 4.60 6.49 3.34
C MET A 120 5.33 6.74 4.66
N ALA A 121 6.65 6.54 4.68
CA ALA A 121 7.48 6.89 5.84
C ALA A 121 7.39 8.41 6.14
N THR A 122 7.40 9.25 5.09
CA THR A 122 7.27 10.71 5.20
C THR A 122 5.87 11.11 5.70
N ALA A 123 4.81 10.44 5.22
CA ALA A 123 3.45 10.68 5.70
C ALA A 123 3.30 10.33 7.19
N GLY A 124 3.87 9.22 7.63
CA GLY A 124 3.91 8.84 9.05
C GLY A 124 4.66 9.87 9.91
N ALA A 125 5.80 10.36 9.43
CA ALA A 125 6.58 11.42 10.11
C ALA A 125 5.79 12.74 10.15
N TYR A 126 5.11 13.12 9.06
CA TYR A 126 4.24 14.29 9.02
C TYR A 126 3.19 14.27 10.13
N ILE A 127 2.53 13.13 10.34
CA ILE A 127 1.53 12.97 11.41
C ILE A 127 2.15 13.09 12.77
N ALA A 128 3.30 12.46 12.98
CA ALA A 128 4.02 12.56 14.25
C ALA A 128 4.43 14.00 14.57
N ASP A 129 4.71 14.82 13.54
CA ASP A 129 5.07 16.24 13.69
C ASP A 129 3.87 17.12 14.07
N VAL A 130 2.67 16.84 13.53
CA VAL A 130 1.47 17.67 13.72
C VAL A 130 0.58 17.20 14.88
N THR A 131 0.85 15.99 15.44
CA THR A 131 -0.01 15.35 16.43
C THR A 131 0.71 15.23 17.78
N PRO A 132 0.12 15.71 18.89
CA PRO A 132 0.63 15.50 20.25
C PRO A 132 0.77 14.00 20.57
N ALA A 133 1.75 13.63 21.41
CA ALA A 133 2.10 12.24 21.69
C ALA A 133 0.89 11.40 22.15
N GLU A 134 0.00 11.98 22.96
CA GLU A 134 -1.19 11.33 23.54
C GLU A 134 -2.25 11.00 22.48
N LYS A 135 -2.25 11.71 21.35
CA LYS A 135 -3.21 11.55 20.24
C LYS A 135 -2.64 10.81 19.03
N ARG A 136 -1.35 10.46 19.04
CA ARG A 136 -0.69 9.79 17.90
C ARG A 136 -1.33 8.46 17.55
N ALA A 137 -1.66 7.63 18.54
CA ALA A 137 -2.32 6.35 18.31
C ALA A 137 -3.64 6.52 17.54
N SER A 138 -4.46 7.51 17.90
CA SER A 138 -5.71 7.82 17.19
C SER A 138 -5.45 8.36 15.78
N ALA A 139 -4.45 9.20 15.58
CA ALA A 139 -4.11 9.76 14.27
C ALA A 139 -3.58 8.66 13.31
N PHE A 140 -2.72 7.75 13.80
CA PHE A 140 -2.29 6.59 13.02
C PHE A 140 -3.43 5.62 12.73
N GLY A 141 -4.39 5.45 13.65
CA GLY A 141 -5.61 4.68 13.42
C GLY A 141 -6.47 5.27 12.30
N LEU A 142 -6.55 6.60 12.21
CA LEU A 142 -7.26 7.28 11.12
C LEU A 142 -6.59 7.02 9.76
N ILE A 143 -5.24 6.96 9.71
CA ILE A 143 -4.53 6.59 8.48
C ILE A 143 -4.75 5.12 8.11
N GLY A 144 -4.74 4.22 9.10
CA GLY A 144 -5.12 2.83 8.87
C GLY A 144 -6.52 2.72 8.24
N SER A 145 -7.46 3.58 8.68
CA SER A 145 -8.80 3.65 8.09
C SER A 145 -8.78 4.18 6.64
N ALA A 146 -7.94 5.19 6.34
CA ALA A 146 -7.75 5.68 4.96
C ALA A 146 -7.20 4.58 4.06
N PHE A 147 -6.23 3.81 4.57
CA PHE A 147 -5.65 2.66 3.89
C PHE A 147 -6.73 1.61 3.56
N GLY A 148 -7.51 1.20 4.57
CA GLY A 148 -8.58 0.21 4.40
C GLY A 148 -9.65 0.67 3.40
N LEU A 149 -10.12 1.91 3.52
CA LEU A 149 -11.11 2.47 2.59
C LEU A 149 -10.55 2.58 1.16
N GLY A 150 -9.30 3.00 1.00
CA GLY A 150 -8.64 3.05 -0.30
C GLY A 150 -8.52 1.67 -0.96
N PHE A 151 -8.18 0.66 -0.18
CA PHE A 151 -8.11 -0.73 -0.64
C PHE A 151 -9.47 -1.37 -0.96
N VAL A 152 -10.57 -0.83 -0.44
CA VAL A 152 -11.94 -1.24 -0.82
C VAL A 152 -12.37 -0.52 -2.09
N LEU A 153 -12.25 0.81 -2.10
CA LEU A 153 -12.73 1.65 -3.21
C LEU A 153 -11.87 1.47 -4.48
N GLY A 154 -10.55 1.33 -4.31
CA GLY A 154 -9.61 1.23 -5.42
C GLY A 154 -9.92 0.08 -6.36
N PRO A 155 -9.87 -1.18 -5.90
CA PRO A 155 -10.15 -2.33 -6.75
C PRO A 155 -11.57 -2.33 -7.33
N ALA A 156 -12.57 -1.83 -6.58
CA ALA A 156 -13.94 -1.71 -7.07
C ALA A 156 -14.00 -0.77 -8.28
N ILE A 157 -13.48 0.45 -8.14
CA ILE A 157 -13.48 1.45 -9.23
C ILE A 157 -12.60 0.96 -10.39
N GLY A 158 -11.38 0.51 -10.09
CA GLY A 158 -10.43 0.04 -11.10
C GLY A 158 -10.95 -1.15 -11.88
N GLY A 159 -11.59 -2.11 -11.20
CA GLY A 159 -12.21 -3.27 -11.83
C GLY A 159 -13.36 -2.88 -12.76
N LEU A 160 -14.27 -2.02 -12.30
CA LEU A 160 -15.42 -1.56 -13.11
C LEU A 160 -14.96 -0.75 -14.33
N VAL A 161 -14.06 0.22 -14.14
CA VAL A 161 -13.51 1.01 -15.25
C VAL A 161 -12.68 0.12 -16.20
N GLY A 162 -11.94 -0.83 -15.65
CA GLY A 162 -11.12 -1.80 -16.39
C GLY A 162 -11.92 -2.80 -17.23
N MET A 163 -13.23 -2.97 -16.96
CA MET A 163 -14.13 -3.75 -17.84
C MET A 163 -14.30 -3.08 -19.20
N ILE A 164 -14.37 -1.75 -19.24
CA ILE A 164 -14.52 -0.97 -20.47
C ILE A 164 -13.21 -1.04 -21.25
N ASN A 165 -12.11 -0.62 -20.61
CA ASN A 165 -10.77 -0.69 -21.18
C ASN A 165 -9.74 -0.69 -20.03
N PRO A 166 -8.80 -1.65 -19.97
CA PRO A 166 -7.76 -1.68 -18.95
C PRO A 166 -6.99 -0.36 -18.82
N ARG A 167 -6.72 0.32 -19.92
CA ARG A 167 -5.97 1.60 -19.91
C ARG A 167 -6.74 2.76 -19.28
N LEU A 168 -8.09 2.72 -19.29
CA LEU A 168 -8.89 3.74 -18.63
C LEU A 168 -8.72 3.72 -17.12
N ALA A 169 -8.48 2.58 -16.50
CA ALA A 169 -8.22 2.49 -15.06
C ALA A 169 -6.92 3.20 -14.68
N PHE A 170 -5.87 3.12 -15.52
CA PHE A 170 -4.63 3.88 -15.31
C PHE A 170 -4.83 5.38 -15.51
N TRP A 171 -5.61 5.79 -16.51
CA TRP A 171 -5.96 7.21 -16.71
C TRP A 171 -6.78 7.76 -15.55
N ALA A 172 -7.73 7.00 -15.04
CA ALA A 172 -8.49 7.38 -13.85
C ALA A 172 -7.57 7.49 -12.62
N ALA A 173 -6.64 6.53 -12.42
CA ALA A 173 -5.65 6.61 -11.35
C ALA A 173 -4.74 7.85 -11.51
N ALA A 174 -4.29 8.16 -12.74
CA ALA A 174 -3.52 9.38 -13.01
C ALA A 174 -4.31 10.64 -12.66
N ALA A 175 -5.61 10.69 -13.01
CA ALA A 175 -6.48 11.83 -12.69
C ALA A 175 -6.66 12.00 -11.17
N PHE A 176 -6.92 10.93 -10.44
CA PHE A 176 -7.01 10.98 -8.96
C PHE A 176 -5.67 11.38 -8.32
N ALA A 177 -4.54 10.85 -8.80
CA ALA A 177 -3.22 11.24 -8.32
C ALA A 177 -2.92 12.72 -8.61
N LEU A 178 -3.36 13.24 -9.77
CA LEU A 178 -3.25 14.66 -10.10
C LEU A 178 -4.11 15.51 -9.15
N ILE A 179 -5.37 15.12 -8.91
CA ILE A 179 -6.24 15.79 -7.94
C ILE A 179 -5.58 15.80 -6.56
N ASN A 180 -5.00 14.67 -6.13
CA ASN A 180 -4.29 14.57 -4.85
C ASN A 180 -3.06 15.50 -4.79
N THR A 181 -2.30 15.57 -5.88
CA THR A 181 -1.15 16.48 -6.00
C THR A 181 -1.59 17.94 -5.91
N LEU A 182 -2.62 18.34 -6.65
CA LEU A 182 -3.17 19.67 -6.60
C LEU A 182 -3.73 20.01 -5.22
N TYR A 183 -4.52 19.10 -4.66
CA TYR A 183 -5.00 19.24 -3.28
C TYR A 183 -3.83 19.46 -2.31
N GLY A 184 -2.75 18.68 -2.45
CA GLY A 184 -1.53 18.83 -1.67
C GLY A 184 -0.87 20.20 -1.85
N ILE A 185 -0.81 20.74 -3.07
CA ILE A 185 -0.22 22.05 -3.34
C ILE A 185 -0.98 23.17 -2.61
N PHE A 186 -2.32 23.13 -2.65
CA PHE A 186 -3.14 24.23 -2.13
C PHE A 186 -3.44 24.11 -0.63
N VAL A 187 -3.49 22.90 -0.08
CA VAL A 187 -4.01 22.67 1.27
C VAL A 187 -2.96 22.13 2.26
N LEU A 188 -1.92 21.36 1.81
CA LEU A 188 -0.93 20.77 2.71
C LEU A 188 0.04 21.82 3.28
N PRO A 189 -0.03 22.16 4.60
CA PRO A 189 0.98 23.00 5.22
C PRO A 189 2.26 22.21 5.45
N GLU A 190 3.38 22.90 5.58
CA GLU A 190 4.62 22.26 6.04
C GLU A 190 4.52 21.90 7.53
N SER A 191 4.86 20.66 7.89
CA SER A 191 4.84 20.19 9.27
C SER A 191 6.16 20.40 9.99
N LEU A 192 7.28 20.32 9.25
CA LEU A 192 8.61 20.42 9.82
C LEU A 192 9.11 21.87 9.79
N ALA A 193 9.14 22.51 10.95
CA ALA A 193 9.69 23.86 11.11
C ALA A 193 11.15 23.92 10.61
N HIS A 194 11.53 25.04 10.00
CA HIS A 194 12.85 25.19 9.37
C HIS A 194 14.02 24.95 10.37
N GLU A 195 13.82 25.33 11.62
CA GLU A 195 14.80 25.18 12.71
C GLU A 195 15.02 23.71 13.11
N ARG A 196 14.05 22.85 12.84
CA ARG A 196 14.11 21.40 13.14
C ARG A 196 14.65 20.56 11.99
N ARG A 197 14.90 21.16 10.82
CA ARG A 197 15.44 20.47 9.67
C ARG A 197 16.89 20.07 9.88
N THR A 198 17.25 18.87 9.41
CA THR A 198 18.63 18.40 9.46
C THR A 198 19.52 19.22 8.52
N LYS A 199 20.65 19.73 9.03
CA LYS A 199 21.57 20.54 8.23
C LYS A 199 22.41 19.70 7.25
N ARG A 200 22.69 18.43 7.59
CA ARG A 200 23.54 17.52 6.78
C ARG A 200 22.79 16.23 6.49
N LEU A 201 22.99 15.72 5.27
CA LEU A 201 22.52 14.38 4.88
C LEU A 201 23.48 13.34 5.48
N GLU A 202 23.00 12.56 6.43
CA GLU A 202 23.76 11.48 7.02
C GLU A 202 23.48 10.17 6.28
N TRP A 203 24.12 9.97 5.14
CA TRP A 203 23.95 8.76 4.29
C TRP A 203 24.08 7.45 5.06
N LYS A 204 24.84 7.43 6.16
CA LYS A 204 24.96 6.25 7.03
C LYS A 204 23.65 5.88 7.71
N ARG A 205 22.76 6.84 7.96
CA ARG A 205 21.43 6.61 8.54
C ARG A 205 20.41 6.14 7.51
N ALA A 206 20.62 6.46 6.23
CA ALA A 206 19.79 6.00 5.12
C ALA A 206 20.11 4.57 4.67
N ASN A 207 20.95 3.86 5.42
CA ASN A 207 21.31 2.47 5.10
C ASN A 207 20.25 1.49 5.62
N PRO A 208 19.40 0.89 4.75
CA PRO A 208 18.40 -0.06 5.15
C PRO A 208 18.99 -1.32 5.81
N ILE A 209 20.23 -1.69 5.46
CA ILE A 209 20.98 -2.81 6.05
C ILE A 209 21.40 -2.48 7.49
N GLY A 210 21.56 -1.20 7.83
CA GLY A 210 21.87 -0.75 9.20
C GLY A 210 20.77 -1.10 10.21
N SER A 211 19.50 -1.11 9.79
CA SER A 211 18.37 -1.52 10.62
C SER A 211 18.42 -3.01 10.97
N LEU A 212 18.95 -3.86 10.10
CA LEU A 212 19.17 -5.29 10.37
C LEU A 212 20.23 -5.50 11.46
N ARG A 213 21.23 -4.63 11.55
CA ARG A 213 22.24 -4.70 12.62
C ARG A 213 21.62 -4.37 13.99
N LEU A 214 20.72 -3.38 14.03
CA LEU A 214 19.97 -3.05 15.26
C LEU A 214 19.08 -4.23 15.69
N LEU A 215 18.41 -4.87 14.73
CA LEU A 215 17.58 -6.05 14.99
C LEU A 215 18.41 -7.21 15.57
N ARG A 216 19.62 -7.44 15.03
CA ARG A 216 20.55 -8.49 15.48
C ARG A 216 21.09 -8.23 16.89
N SER A 217 21.12 -6.98 17.36
CA SER A 217 21.55 -6.63 18.72
C SER A 217 20.50 -6.93 19.80
N HIS A 218 19.23 -7.22 19.43
CA HIS A 218 18.12 -7.52 20.34
C HIS A 218 17.60 -8.93 20.09
N HIS A 219 18.18 -9.89 20.79
CA HIS A 219 17.88 -11.32 20.61
C HIS A 219 16.39 -11.67 20.78
N GLU A 220 15.68 -10.93 21.62
CA GLU A 220 14.24 -11.11 21.87
C GLU A 220 13.37 -10.79 20.64
N LEU A 221 13.81 -9.84 19.79
CA LEU A 221 13.09 -9.44 18.59
C LEU A 221 13.32 -10.40 17.42
N TRP A 222 14.37 -11.22 17.49
CA TRP A 222 14.76 -12.09 16.38
C TRP A 222 13.70 -13.14 16.03
N GLY A 223 13.13 -13.80 17.05
CA GLY A 223 12.03 -14.75 16.86
C GLY A 223 10.78 -14.14 16.26
N LEU A 224 10.37 -12.97 16.77
CA LEU A 224 9.23 -12.22 16.23
C LEU A 224 9.46 -11.77 14.79
N THR A 225 10.69 -11.40 14.45
CA THR A 225 11.06 -11.01 13.08
C THR A 225 10.89 -12.15 12.09
N TRP A 226 11.34 -13.37 12.46
CA TRP A 226 11.15 -14.53 11.58
C TRP A 226 9.67 -14.91 11.42
N VAL A 227 8.90 -14.91 12.49
CA VAL A 227 7.45 -15.15 12.42
C VAL A 227 6.80 -14.13 11.49
N ASN A 228 7.12 -12.85 11.66
CA ASN A 228 6.58 -11.78 10.83
C ASN A 228 7.00 -11.93 9.35
N LEU A 229 8.28 -12.22 9.09
CA LEU A 229 8.79 -12.45 7.74
C LEU A 229 8.06 -13.60 7.03
N ILE A 230 7.93 -14.76 7.68
CA ILE A 230 7.26 -15.92 7.09
C ILE A 230 5.78 -15.63 6.86
N THR A 231 5.11 -14.97 7.81
CA THR A 231 3.71 -14.56 7.68
C THR A 231 3.51 -13.60 6.51
N TYR A 232 4.39 -12.59 6.36
CA TYR A 232 4.32 -11.65 5.24
C TYR A 232 4.59 -12.31 3.90
N ILE A 233 5.56 -13.25 3.81
CA ILE A 233 5.80 -14.02 2.58
C ILE A 233 4.52 -14.76 2.16
N GLY A 234 3.86 -15.46 3.10
CA GLY A 234 2.60 -16.15 2.79
C GLY A 234 1.46 -15.20 2.41
N HIS A 235 1.36 -14.06 3.09
CA HIS A 235 0.32 -13.07 2.84
C HIS A 235 0.47 -12.37 1.48
N GLU A 236 1.70 -12.01 1.09
CA GLU A 236 1.98 -11.28 -0.15
C GLU A 236 1.80 -12.12 -1.42
N VAL A 237 1.77 -13.45 -1.31
CA VAL A 237 1.45 -14.32 -2.46
C VAL A 237 0.05 -14.01 -3.00
N LEU A 238 -0.94 -13.85 -2.12
CA LEU A 238 -2.34 -13.66 -2.51
C LEU A 238 -2.57 -12.42 -3.41
N PRO A 239 -2.21 -11.20 -3.02
CA PRO A 239 -2.44 -10.02 -3.84
C PRO A 239 -1.78 -10.12 -5.22
N ASN A 240 -0.62 -10.78 -5.30
CA ASN A 240 0.15 -10.88 -6.54
C ASN A 240 -0.42 -11.90 -7.52
N VAL A 241 -0.99 -13.00 -7.05
CA VAL A 241 -1.53 -14.07 -7.93
C VAL A 241 -3.04 -14.06 -8.05
N TRP A 242 -3.77 -13.39 -7.15
CA TRP A 242 -5.23 -13.37 -7.09
C TRP A 242 -5.89 -13.14 -8.43
N VAL A 243 -5.53 -12.03 -9.08
CA VAL A 243 -6.19 -11.60 -10.32
C VAL A 243 -5.95 -12.59 -11.44
N ILE A 244 -4.69 -13.00 -11.65
CA ILE A 244 -4.34 -13.91 -12.73
C ILE A 244 -4.94 -15.31 -12.49
N TYR A 245 -4.96 -15.76 -11.24
CA TYR A 245 -5.58 -17.02 -10.86
C TYR A 245 -7.09 -17.01 -11.10
N CYS A 246 -7.80 -15.95 -10.67
CA CYS A 246 -9.24 -15.83 -10.90
C CYS A 246 -9.61 -15.78 -12.39
N ILE A 247 -8.77 -15.15 -13.22
CA ILE A 247 -8.97 -15.14 -14.68
C ILE A 247 -8.73 -16.53 -15.25
N ALA A 248 -7.61 -17.18 -14.89
CA ALA A 248 -7.20 -18.45 -15.48
C ALA A 248 -8.06 -19.64 -15.02
N ALA A 249 -8.38 -19.70 -13.71
CA ALA A 249 -9.10 -20.83 -13.13
C ALA A 249 -10.63 -20.69 -13.22
N PHE A 250 -11.17 -19.48 -13.11
CA PHE A 250 -12.61 -19.25 -13.01
C PHE A 250 -13.18 -18.42 -14.17
N GLY A 251 -12.35 -17.84 -15.05
CA GLY A 251 -12.81 -16.98 -16.15
C GLY A 251 -13.45 -15.67 -15.68
N TRP A 252 -13.11 -15.19 -14.47
CA TRP A 252 -13.73 -13.99 -13.91
C TRP A 252 -13.33 -12.73 -14.67
N SER A 253 -14.29 -11.80 -14.80
CA SER A 253 -14.04 -10.50 -15.38
C SER A 253 -13.26 -9.60 -14.39
N THR A 254 -12.58 -8.58 -14.92
CA THR A 254 -11.89 -7.57 -14.08
C THR A 254 -12.84 -6.88 -13.11
N GLY A 255 -14.11 -6.65 -13.52
CA GLY A 255 -15.13 -6.10 -12.63
C GLY A 255 -15.48 -7.03 -11.48
N SER A 256 -15.73 -8.31 -11.77
CA SER A 256 -15.99 -9.32 -10.73
C SER A 256 -14.82 -9.42 -9.75
N ILE A 257 -13.60 -9.43 -10.27
CA ILE A 257 -12.38 -9.48 -9.44
C ILE A 257 -12.25 -8.23 -8.57
N GLY A 258 -12.49 -7.05 -9.14
CA GLY A 258 -12.48 -5.79 -8.39
C GLY A 258 -13.50 -5.78 -7.25
N LEU A 259 -14.72 -6.27 -7.51
CA LEU A 259 -15.78 -6.37 -6.49
C LEU A 259 -15.45 -7.41 -5.41
N THR A 260 -14.85 -8.55 -5.77
CA THR A 260 -14.43 -9.55 -4.76
C THR A 260 -13.31 -9.01 -3.87
N LEU A 261 -12.34 -8.28 -4.42
CA LEU A 261 -11.30 -7.61 -3.63
C LEU A 261 -11.90 -6.55 -2.70
N ALA A 262 -12.87 -5.78 -3.17
CA ALA A 262 -13.60 -4.82 -2.35
C ALA A 262 -14.38 -5.49 -1.23
N LEU A 263 -15.02 -6.64 -1.49
CA LEU A 263 -15.73 -7.44 -0.50
C LEU A 263 -14.77 -7.94 0.58
N VAL A 264 -13.67 -8.57 0.19
CA VAL A 264 -12.61 -9.05 1.12
C VAL A 264 -12.09 -7.90 1.97
N GLY A 265 -11.75 -6.77 1.35
CA GLY A 265 -11.30 -5.57 2.08
C GLY A 265 -12.33 -5.03 3.07
N THR A 266 -13.62 -5.03 2.69
CA THR A 266 -14.72 -4.58 3.56
C THR A 266 -14.87 -5.50 4.77
N ILE A 267 -14.84 -6.81 4.57
CA ILE A 267 -14.97 -7.79 5.66
C ILE A 267 -13.76 -7.73 6.58
N ALA A 268 -12.55 -7.58 6.01
CA ALA A 268 -11.32 -7.38 6.79
C ALA A 268 -11.42 -6.12 7.67
N ALA A 269 -11.93 -5.01 7.14
CA ALA A 269 -12.13 -3.77 7.89
C ALA A 269 -13.15 -3.94 9.02
N ILE A 270 -14.28 -4.62 8.76
CA ILE A 270 -15.28 -4.94 9.79
C ILE A 270 -14.68 -5.82 10.88
N ASN A 271 -13.96 -6.88 10.50
CA ASN A 271 -13.30 -7.78 11.46
C ASN A 271 -12.29 -7.01 12.34
N GLN A 272 -11.49 -6.15 11.75
CA GLN A 272 -10.53 -5.33 12.48
C GLN A 272 -11.21 -4.38 13.47
N ALA A 273 -12.32 -3.78 13.08
CA ALA A 273 -13.07 -2.83 13.92
C ALA A 273 -13.84 -3.50 15.05
N THR A 274 -14.40 -4.70 14.82
CA THR A 274 -15.40 -5.30 15.72
C THR A 274 -14.88 -6.54 16.45
N MET A 275 -14.07 -7.39 15.80
CA MET A 275 -13.73 -8.72 16.35
C MET A 275 -12.40 -8.78 17.09
N ILE A 276 -11.39 -8.00 16.69
CA ILE A 276 -10.04 -8.12 17.29
C ILE A 276 -10.06 -7.86 18.79
N ARG A 277 -10.65 -6.73 19.22
CA ARG A 277 -10.67 -6.35 20.64
C ARG A 277 -11.36 -7.38 21.54
N PRO A 278 -12.61 -7.84 21.27
CA PRO A 278 -13.28 -8.81 22.11
C PRO A 278 -12.61 -10.19 22.08
N VAL A 279 -12.02 -10.60 20.95
CA VAL A 279 -11.30 -11.88 20.85
C VAL A 279 -10.03 -11.85 21.67
N VAL A 280 -9.22 -10.79 21.55
CA VAL A 280 -8.01 -10.62 22.35
C VAL A 280 -8.33 -10.51 23.85
N ALA A 281 -9.41 -9.81 24.21
CA ALA A 281 -9.83 -9.70 25.62
C ALA A 281 -10.23 -11.06 26.24
N ARG A 282 -10.78 -11.98 25.44
CA ARG A 282 -11.21 -13.32 25.93
C ARG A 282 -10.09 -14.37 25.88
N LEU A 283 -9.32 -14.42 24.82
CA LEU A 283 -8.31 -15.47 24.56
C LEU A 283 -6.90 -15.08 24.97
N GLY A 284 -6.63 -13.79 25.13
CA GLY A 284 -5.30 -13.23 25.26
C GLY A 284 -4.53 -13.15 23.93
N GLU A 285 -3.49 -12.34 23.87
CA GLU A 285 -2.76 -12.02 22.62
C GLU A 285 -2.14 -13.27 21.97
N ARG A 286 -1.46 -14.11 22.76
CA ARG A 286 -0.76 -15.31 22.26
C ARG A 286 -1.72 -16.32 21.62
N ARG A 287 -2.85 -16.62 22.29
CA ARG A 287 -3.82 -17.59 21.76
C ARG A 287 -4.54 -17.04 20.54
N THR A 288 -4.86 -15.74 20.53
CA THR A 288 -5.45 -15.08 19.37
C THR A 288 -4.52 -15.15 18.16
N LEU A 289 -3.22 -14.89 18.36
CA LEU A 289 -2.23 -14.99 17.27
C LEU A 289 -2.15 -16.42 16.72
N LEU A 290 -2.05 -17.43 17.58
CA LEU A 290 -2.00 -18.82 17.14
C LEU A 290 -3.27 -19.25 16.40
N ALA A 291 -4.44 -18.89 16.92
CA ALA A 291 -5.72 -19.17 16.27
C ALA A 291 -5.83 -18.50 14.89
N SER A 292 -5.42 -17.24 14.76
CA SER A 292 -5.44 -16.55 13.48
C SER A 292 -4.49 -17.16 12.45
N LEU A 293 -3.31 -17.63 12.86
CA LEU A 293 -2.39 -18.35 11.97
C LEU A 293 -2.97 -19.68 11.48
N VAL A 294 -3.66 -20.42 12.35
CA VAL A 294 -4.34 -21.67 11.95
C VAL A 294 -5.47 -21.38 10.97
N VAL A 295 -6.30 -20.37 11.25
CA VAL A 295 -7.40 -19.97 10.34
C VAL A 295 -6.84 -19.53 8.98
N ALA A 296 -5.77 -18.74 8.96
CA ALA A 296 -5.12 -18.32 7.72
C ALA A 296 -4.57 -19.52 6.92
N ALA A 297 -3.93 -20.50 7.60
CA ALA A 297 -3.43 -21.70 6.94
C ALA A 297 -4.56 -22.54 6.34
N LEU A 298 -5.68 -22.69 7.06
CA LEU A 298 -6.87 -23.39 6.55
C LEU A 298 -7.49 -22.64 5.38
N GLY A 299 -7.59 -21.31 5.45
CA GLY A 299 -8.06 -20.46 4.36
C GLY A 299 -7.22 -20.67 3.10
N LEU A 300 -5.88 -20.59 3.21
CA LEU A 300 -4.98 -20.83 2.09
C LEU A 300 -5.12 -22.23 1.50
N ALA A 301 -5.28 -23.26 2.33
CA ALA A 301 -5.51 -24.63 1.87
C ALA A 301 -6.84 -24.78 1.11
N LEU A 302 -7.92 -24.15 1.60
CA LEU A 302 -9.22 -24.13 0.94
C LEU A 302 -9.20 -23.36 -0.39
N MET A 303 -8.41 -22.30 -0.49
CA MET A 303 -8.22 -21.55 -1.75
C MET A 303 -7.57 -22.41 -2.85
N GLY A 304 -6.82 -23.44 -2.50
CA GLY A 304 -6.29 -24.42 -3.45
C GLY A 304 -7.34 -25.32 -4.08
N THR A 305 -8.60 -25.30 -3.61
CA THR A 305 -9.71 -26.04 -4.24
C THR A 305 -10.14 -25.32 -5.52
N ASN A 306 -10.37 -26.08 -6.59
CA ASN A 306 -10.78 -25.51 -7.88
C ASN A 306 -12.27 -25.12 -7.92
N ASN A 307 -12.75 -24.46 -6.87
CA ASN A 307 -14.14 -24.02 -6.71
C ASN A 307 -14.16 -22.53 -6.34
N GLY A 308 -14.70 -21.69 -7.24
CA GLY A 308 -14.72 -20.24 -7.08
C GLY A 308 -15.47 -19.75 -5.85
N LEU A 309 -16.54 -20.44 -5.42
CA LEU A 309 -17.27 -20.08 -4.20
C LEU A 309 -16.46 -20.40 -2.94
N VAL A 310 -15.84 -21.58 -2.88
CA VAL A 310 -14.96 -21.98 -1.77
C VAL A 310 -13.77 -21.06 -1.69
N PHE A 311 -13.18 -20.70 -2.85
CA PHE A 311 -12.09 -19.73 -2.94
C PHE A 311 -12.47 -18.37 -2.32
N LEU A 312 -13.66 -17.85 -2.68
CA LEU A 312 -14.13 -16.57 -2.17
C LEU A 312 -14.40 -16.64 -0.65
N ILE A 313 -15.07 -17.70 -0.17
CA ILE A 313 -15.34 -17.89 1.26
C ILE A 313 -14.03 -18.01 2.06
N ALA A 314 -13.06 -18.73 1.52
CA ALA A 314 -11.75 -18.90 2.17
C ALA A 314 -10.91 -17.62 2.21
N ALA A 315 -11.14 -16.70 1.26
CA ALA A 315 -10.44 -15.42 1.19
C ALA A 315 -11.00 -14.39 2.19
N VAL A 316 -12.27 -14.53 2.56
CA VAL A 316 -12.96 -13.69 3.55
C VAL A 316 -12.66 -14.11 4.98
#